data_c4faaba228e59c6c02cdb26882599bc5
#
_entry.id   c4faaba228e59c6c02cdb26882599bc5
#
_cell.length_a   1.000
_cell.length_b   1.000
_cell.length_c   1.000
_cell.angle_alpha   90.00
_cell.angle_beta   90.00
_cell.angle_gamma   90.00
#
_symmetry.space_group_name_H-M   'P 1'
#
loop_
_entity.id
_entity.type
_entity.pdbx_description
1 polymer ?
#
loop_
_entity_poly.entity_id
_entity_poly.type
_entity_poly.pdbx_seq_one_letter_code
_entity_poly.pdbx_strand_id
1 'polypeptide(L)'
;MILPPEGDVKTPGNALAWSRVVPLITNPVVVKDLFLVLFIPALLAGILLTVITGDTAMLLLFLAVAMGIYILGLVIMAVLQLGTKGGLNTFFYISDEGVASKAGKGTEILNRVSTVGSLAMGSAAGTGAGLLAISEEANTLFWENVRYVTIHTRVKMIVLRSPYLISPIALYCTEKNFPVVVEMIRKYAPVSAKIATK
;
A
#
# COMPACT_ATOMS: atom_id res chain seq x y z
N MET A 1 -17.72 12.82 -15.65
CA MET A 1 -16.45 12.48 -14.96
C MET A 1 -16.07 11.08 -15.44
N ILE A 2 -15.20 10.99 -16.45
CA ILE A 2 -14.82 9.72 -17.09
C ILE A 2 -13.74 9.11 -16.21
N LEU A 3 -14.07 8.00 -15.54
CA LEU A 3 -13.08 7.16 -14.86
C LEU A 3 -12.14 6.63 -15.94
N PRO A 4 -10.80 6.67 -15.75
CA PRO A 4 -9.92 6.00 -16.67
C PRO A 4 -10.29 4.53 -16.72
N PRO A 5 -10.28 3.90 -17.90
CA PRO A 5 -10.60 2.49 -18.03
C PRO A 5 -9.68 1.69 -17.09
N GLU A 6 -10.25 0.69 -16.42
CA GLU A 6 -9.53 -0.33 -15.69
C GLU A 6 -8.62 -1.06 -16.69
N GLY A 7 -7.40 -0.56 -16.87
CA GLY A 7 -6.51 -1.00 -17.93
C GLY A 7 -5.06 -0.83 -17.55
N ASP A 8 -4.27 -1.82 -17.95
CA ASP A 8 -2.81 -1.79 -17.82
C ASP A 8 -2.26 -0.79 -18.84
N VAL A 9 -1.58 0.25 -18.35
CA VAL A 9 -0.82 1.17 -19.21
C VAL A 9 0.63 0.69 -19.22
N LYS A 10 1.05 0.10 -20.33
CA LYS A 10 2.47 -0.16 -20.57
C LYS A 10 3.16 1.18 -20.81
N THR A 11 4.03 1.56 -19.90
CA THR A 11 4.92 2.72 -20.06
C THR A 11 6.13 2.32 -20.90
N PRO A 12 6.74 3.27 -21.65
CA PRO A 12 8.00 3.03 -22.35
C PRO A 12 9.08 2.57 -21.34
N GLY A 13 9.76 1.47 -21.65
CA GLY A 13 10.71 0.82 -20.74
C GLY A 13 10.11 -0.41 -20.05
N ASN A 14 10.83 -0.96 -19.08
CA ASN A 14 10.42 -2.12 -18.28
C ASN A 14 9.48 -1.76 -17.11
N ALA A 15 8.63 -0.73 -17.26
CA ALA A 15 7.72 -0.28 -16.23
C ALA A 15 6.27 -0.65 -16.54
N LEU A 16 5.49 -0.97 -15.51
CA LEU A 16 4.08 -1.28 -15.60
C LEU A 16 3.30 -0.38 -14.64
N ALA A 17 2.23 0.23 -15.15
CA ALA A 17 1.33 1.05 -14.34
C ALA A 17 -0.11 0.59 -14.53
N TRP A 18 -0.88 0.57 -13.43
CA TRP A 18 -2.30 0.25 -13.48
C TRP A 18 -3.07 0.95 -12.36
N SER A 19 -4.38 1.04 -12.51
CA SER A 19 -5.26 1.54 -11.47
C SER A 19 -6.23 0.46 -11.03
N ARG A 20 -6.56 0.44 -9.74
CA ARG A 20 -7.58 -0.47 -9.20
C ARG A 20 -8.31 0.19 -8.03
N VAL A 21 -9.59 -0.11 -7.91
CA VAL A 21 -10.37 0.24 -6.72
C VAL A 21 -9.98 -0.73 -5.61
N VAL A 22 -9.40 -0.19 -4.54
CA VAL A 22 -8.99 -0.95 -3.36
C VAL A 22 -10.08 -0.82 -2.31
N PRO A 23 -10.71 -1.92 -1.90
CA PRO A 23 -11.72 -1.87 -0.84
C PRO A 23 -11.05 -1.52 0.50
N LEU A 24 -11.75 -0.72 1.32
CA LEU A 24 -11.22 -0.29 2.63
C LEU A 24 -11.47 -1.33 3.71
N ILE A 25 -12.74 -1.73 3.89
CA ILE A 25 -13.15 -2.64 4.97
C ILE A 25 -12.69 -4.08 4.72
N THR A 26 -12.79 -4.57 3.49
CA THR A 26 -12.40 -5.94 3.16
C THR A 26 -10.90 -6.09 2.94
N ASN A 27 -10.13 -5.02 3.12
CA ASN A 27 -8.68 -5.05 3.05
C ASN A 27 -8.09 -5.53 4.38
N PRO A 28 -7.60 -6.79 4.47
CA PRO A 28 -7.11 -7.35 5.72
C PRO A 28 -5.86 -6.61 6.25
N VAL A 29 -5.11 -5.94 5.37
CA VAL A 29 -3.93 -5.16 5.77
C VAL A 29 -4.38 -3.91 6.51
N VAL A 30 -5.31 -3.13 5.95
CA VAL A 30 -5.81 -1.89 6.56
C VAL A 30 -6.50 -2.16 7.90
N VAL A 31 -7.36 -3.17 7.94
CA VAL A 31 -8.10 -3.55 9.17
C VAL A 31 -7.14 -4.00 10.26
N LYS A 32 -6.13 -4.82 9.92
CA LYS A 32 -5.11 -5.27 10.86
C LYS A 32 -4.24 -4.11 11.35
N ASP A 33 -3.79 -3.24 10.46
CA ASP A 33 -2.93 -2.11 10.83
C ASP A 33 -3.69 -1.13 11.72
N LEU A 34 -4.96 -0.85 11.43
CA LEU A 34 -5.83 -0.05 12.30
C LEU A 34 -5.94 -0.67 13.69
N PHE A 35 -6.15 -1.99 13.76
CA PHE A 35 -6.20 -2.71 15.04
C PHE A 35 -4.88 -2.54 15.81
N LEU A 36 -3.73 -2.82 15.19
CA LEU A 36 -2.44 -2.75 15.86
C LEU A 36 -2.10 -1.34 16.34
N VAL A 37 -2.36 -0.32 15.52
CA VAL A 37 -2.09 1.09 15.88
C VAL A 37 -2.92 1.56 17.07
N LEU A 38 -4.13 1.07 17.22
CA LEU A 38 -4.99 1.43 18.36
C LEU A 38 -4.73 0.61 19.60
N PHE A 39 -4.60 -0.72 19.46
CA PHE A 39 -4.54 -1.61 20.60
C PHE A 39 -3.15 -1.68 21.26
N ILE A 40 -2.05 -1.56 20.51
CA ILE A 40 -0.72 -1.61 21.11
C ILE A 40 -0.49 -0.42 22.06
N PRO A 41 -0.70 0.86 21.67
CA PRO A 41 -0.55 1.97 22.59
C PRO A 41 -1.53 1.93 23.76
N ALA A 42 -2.80 1.54 23.51
CA ALA A 42 -3.78 1.42 24.58
C ALA A 42 -3.40 0.36 25.62
N LEU A 43 -2.90 -0.79 25.17
CA LEU A 43 -2.42 -1.85 26.05
C LEU A 43 -1.22 -1.37 26.88
N LEU A 44 -0.23 -0.73 26.26
CA LEU A 44 0.95 -0.22 26.95
C LEU A 44 0.58 0.86 27.98
N ALA A 45 -0.28 1.81 27.62
CA ALA A 45 -0.75 2.85 28.52
C ALA A 45 -1.58 2.26 29.68
N GLY A 46 -2.46 1.32 29.38
CA GLY A 46 -3.28 0.63 30.38
C GLY A 46 -2.44 -0.16 31.38
N ILE A 47 -1.43 -0.91 30.92
CA ILE A 47 -0.50 -1.63 31.80
C ILE A 47 0.28 -0.65 32.68
N LEU A 48 0.84 0.41 32.09
CA LEU A 48 1.61 1.40 32.81
C LEU A 48 0.78 2.03 33.95
N LEU A 49 -0.45 2.46 33.64
CA LEU A 49 -1.33 3.06 34.64
C LEU A 49 -1.77 2.06 35.71
N THR A 50 -2.06 0.82 35.36
CA THR A 50 -2.37 -0.24 36.32
C THR A 50 -1.22 -0.47 37.30
N VAL A 51 0.03 -0.45 36.83
CA VAL A 51 1.22 -0.60 37.70
C VAL A 51 1.37 0.60 38.63
N ILE A 52 1.10 1.82 38.14
CA ILE A 52 1.23 3.04 38.96
C ILE A 52 0.12 3.15 40.02
N THR A 53 -1.13 2.85 39.64
CA THR A 53 -2.30 3.05 40.51
C THR A 53 -2.66 1.81 41.31
N GLY A 54 -2.18 0.64 40.94
CA GLY A 54 -2.61 -0.65 41.53
C GLY A 54 -4.02 -1.08 41.12
N ASP A 55 -4.69 -0.32 40.25
CA ASP A 55 -6.08 -0.55 39.83
C ASP A 55 -6.17 -1.16 38.41
N THR A 56 -6.60 -2.42 38.33
CA THR A 56 -6.80 -3.15 37.06
C THR A 56 -7.94 -2.58 36.23
N ALA A 57 -8.84 -1.79 36.79
CA ALA A 57 -9.93 -1.14 36.05
C ALA A 57 -9.38 -0.18 34.99
N MET A 58 -8.19 0.41 35.20
CA MET A 58 -7.55 1.27 34.22
C MET A 58 -7.20 0.54 32.93
N LEU A 59 -6.67 -0.69 33.01
CA LEU A 59 -6.40 -1.49 31.81
C LEU A 59 -7.68 -1.76 31.00
N LEU A 60 -8.75 -2.16 31.69
CA LEU A 60 -10.03 -2.44 31.05
C LEU A 60 -10.62 -1.20 30.40
N LEU A 61 -10.50 -0.04 31.06
CA LEU A 61 -10.96 1.25 30.51
C LEU A 61 -10.24 1.59 29.20
N PHE A 62 -8.90 1.49 29.16
CA PHE A 62 -8.13 1.77 27.95
C PHE A 62 -8.47 0.81 26.79
N LEU A 63 -8.64 -0.47 27.08
CA LEU A 63 -9.05 -1.45 26.07
C LEU A 63 -10.47 -1.21 25.57
N ALA A 64 -11.39 -0.82 26.46
CA ALA A 64 -12.77 -0.49 26.08
C ALA A 64 -12.81 0.76 25.18
N VAL A 65 -12.05 1.81 25.51
CA VAL A 65 -11.92 3.01 24.68
C VAL A 65 -11.30 2.68 23.33
N ALA A 66 -10.21 1.89 23.30
CA ALA A 66 -9.57 1.46 22.06
C ALA A 66 -10.55 0.66 21.17
N MET A 67 -11.36 -0.22 21.76
CA MET A 67 -12.40 -0.97 21.05
C MET A 67 -13.47 -0.05 20.47
N GLY A 68 -13.92 0.94 21.25
CA GLY A 68 -14.90 1.93 20.78
C GLY A 68 -14.40 2.73 19.59
N ILE A 69 -13.14 3.22 19.66
CA ILE A 69 -12.50 3.95 18.55
C ILE A 69 -12.31 3.03 17.33
N TYR A 70 -11.92 1.78 17.54
CA TYR A 70 -11.77 0.79 16.47
C TYR A 70 -13.09 0.55 15.72
N ILE A 71 -14.19 0.33 16.46
CA ILE A 71 -15.52 0.15 15.86
C ILE A 71 -15.93 1.41 15.09
N LEU A 72 -15.74 2.59 15.68
CA LEU A 72 -16.00 3.86 14.99
C LEU A 72 -15.20 3.98 13.70
N GLY A 73 -13.91 3.63 13.72
CA GLY A 73 -13.05 3.60 12.54
C GLY A 73 -13.58 2.66 11.45
N LEU A 74 -14.04 1.46 11.82
CA LEU A 74 -14.66 0.53 10.88
C LEU A 74 -15.95 1.09 10.28
N VAL A 75 -16.80 1.75 11.10
CA VAL A 75 -18.02 2.39 10.61
C VAL A 75 -17.71 3.52 9.63
N ILE A 76 -16.73 4.38 9.93
CA ILE A 76 -16.28 5.44 9.02
C ILE A 76 -15.79 4.85 7.70
N MET A 77 -14.94 3.79 7.76
CA MET A 77 -14.49 3.11 6.56
C MET A 77 -15.63 2.50 5.74
N ALA A 78 -16.68 1.97 6.42
CA ALA A 78 -17.89 1.46 5.77
C ALA A 78 -18.61 2.58 5.00
N VAL A 79 -18.84 3.69 5.65
CA VAL A 79 -19.52 4.86 5.04
C VAL A 79 -18.71 5.38 3.85
N LEU A 80 -17.39 5.52 4.00
CA LEU A 80 -16.51 5.95 2.91
C LEU A 80 -16.53 4.95 1.74
N GLN A 81 -16.51 3.65 2.02
CA GLN A 81 -16.55 2.62 0.97
C GLN A 81 -17.89 2.65 0.21
N LEU A 82 -19.00 2.88 0.89
CA LEU A 82 -20.32 3.07 0.25
C LEU A 82 -20.32 4.35 -0.61
N GLY A 83 -19.81 5.46 -0.08
CA GLY A 83 -19.75 6.74 -0.79
C GLY A 83 -18.82 6.73 -2.01
N THR A 84 -17.78 5.92 -1.99
CA THR A 84 -16.79 5.79 -3.08
C THR A 84 -17.05 4.63 -4.04
N LYS A 85 -18.28 4.07 -4.04
CA LYS A 85 -18.69 2.95 -4.92
C LYS A 85 -17.77 1.73 -4.83
N GLY A 86 -17.35 1.38 -3.62
CA GLY A 86 -16.63 0.13 -3.35
C GLY A 86 -15.20 0.26 -2.85
N GLY A 87 -14.63 1.48 -2.82
CA GLY A 87 -13.29 1.69 -2.28
C GLY A 87 -12.56 2.91 -2.83
N LEU A 88 -11.29 3.03 -2.52
CA LEU A 88 -10.42 4.09 -3.02
C LEU A 88 -9.76 3.66 -4.33
N ASN A 89 -9.89 4.52 -5.35
CA ASN A 89 -9.13 4.32 -6.58
C ASN A 89 -7.65 4.52 -6.26
N THR A 90 -6.86 3.46 -6.39
CA THR A 90 -5.43 3.46 -6.09
C THR A 90 -4.67 3.17 -7.39
N PHE A 91 -3.67 3.99 -7.62
CA PHE A 91 -2.76 3.84 -8.73
C PHE A 91 -1.51 3.11 -8.26
N PHE A 92 -1.07 2.14 -9.05
CA PHE A 92 0.12 1.32 -8.79
C PHE A 92 1.12 1.49 -9.92
N TYR A 93 2.38 1.51 -9.56
CA TYR A 93 3.49 1.60 -10.48
C TYR A 93 4.61 0.65 -10.04
N ILE A 94 5.20 -0.07 -10.99
CA ILE A 94 6.36 -0.93 -10.79
C ILE A 94 7.37 -0.71 -11.91
N SER A 95 8.63 -0.57 -11.54
CA SER A 95 9.75 -0.40 -12.46
C SER A 95 10.96 -1.22 -12.01
N ASP A 96 12.07 -1.08 -12.70
CA ASP A 96 13.38 -1.62 -12.33
C ASP A 96 13.98 -1.00 -11.06
N GLU A 97 13.53 0.19 -10.65
CA GLU A 97 13.99 0.90 -9.45
C GLU A 97 13.21 0.55 -8.19
N GLY A 98 11.90 0.28 -8.34
CA GLY A 98 11.04 0.03 -7.19
C GLY A 98 9.57 0.01 -7.52
N VAL A 99 8.79 0.19 -6.47
CA VAL A 99 7.33 0.11 -6.49
C VAL A 99 6.75 1.35 -5.85
N ALA A 100 5.68 1.90 -6.42
CA ALA A 100 4.95 3.01 -5.85
C ALA A 100 3.44 2.75 -5.86
N SER A 101 2.75 3.31 -4.85
CA SER A 101 1.29 3.31 -4.78
C SER A 101 0.78 4.67 -4.32
N LYS A 102 -0.26 5.19 -4.99
CA LYS A 102 -0.92 6.44 -4.63
C LYS A 102 -2.43 6.26 -4.62
N ALA A 103 -3.06 6.64 -3.51
CA ALA A 103 -4.52 6.71 -3.42
C ALA A 103 -5.01 8.07 -3.96
N GLY A 104 -6.08 8.07 -4.75
CA GLY A 104 -6.71 9.30 -5.24
C GLY A 104 -6.90 9.37 -6.76
N LYS A 105 -7.01 10.57 -7.32
CA LYS A 105 -7.27 10.81 -8.74
C LYS A 105 -6.07 10.43 -9.61
N GLY A 106 -6.04 9.18 -10.08
CA GLY A 106 -4.93 8.61 -10.85
C GLY A 106 -4.63 9.27 -12.20
N THR A 107 -5.53 10.11 -12.73
CA THR A 107 -5.40 10.74 -14.05
C THR A 107 -4.23 11.72 -14.13
N GLU A 108 -3.97 12.47 -13.05
CA GLU A 108 -2.82 13.41 -13.00
C GLU A 108 -1.48 12.68 -12.96
N ILE A 109 -1.45 11.50 -12.31
CA ILE A 109 -0.24 10.68 -12.20
C ILE A 109 0.07 10.00 -13.53
N LEU A 110 -0.95 9.47 -14.22
CA LEU A 110 -0.76 8.87 -15.53
C LEU A 110 -0.18 9.87 -16.53
N ASN A 111 -0.68 11.10 -16.52
CA ASN A 111 -0.15 12.17 -17.37
C ASN A 111 1.28 12.56 -16.98
N ARG A 112 1.61 12.63 -15.68
CA ARG A 112 2.98 12.91 -15.23
C ARG A 112 3.94 11.76 -15.53
N VAL A 113 3.53 10.51 -15.30
CA VAL A 113 4.37 9.33 -15.61
C VAL A 113 4.59 9.19 -17.12
N SER A 114 3.56 9.43 -17.95
CA SER A 114 3.72 9.42 -19.40
C SER A 114 4.60 10.56 -19.90
N THR A 115 4.50 11.75 -19.28
CA THR A 115 5.31 12.93 -19.65
C THR A 115 6.76 12.77 -19.18
N VAL A 116 6.99 12.26 -17.96
CA VAL A 116 8.33 12.00 -17.42
C VAL A 116 8.97 10.81 -18.17
N GLY A 117 8.22 9.76 -18.47
CA GLY A 117 8.70 8.64 -19.30
C GLY A 117 9.10 9.07 -20.70
N SER A 118 8.39 10.04 -21.30
CA SER A 118 8.75 10.58 -22.64
C SER A 118 9.97 11.51 -22.60
N LEU A 119 10.18 12.25 -21.52
CA LEU A 119 11.37 13.10 -21.31
C LEU A 119 12.62 12.30 -20.94
N ALA A 120 12.46 11.15 -20.26
CA ALA A 120 13.55 10.27 -19.84
C ALA A 120 14.18 9.46 -20.99
N MET A 121 13.51 9.31 -22.13
CA MET A 121 14.07 8.63 -23.31
C MET A 121 15.23 9.41 -23.96
N GLY A 122 15.52 10.65 -23.55
CA GLY A 122 16.59 11.48 -24.09
C GLY A 122 17.87 11.57 -23.25
N SER A 123 17.90 11.07 -22.03
CA SER A 123 19.11 11.12 -21.20
C SER A 123 19.27 9.91 -20.30
N ALA A 124 20.50 9.37 -20.19
CA ALA A 124 20.85 8.26 -19.32
C ALA A 124 20.69 8.54 -17.79
N ALA A 125 20.21 9.73 -17.43
CA ALA A 125 19.89 10.15 -16.06
C ALA A 125 18.39 9.98 -15.72
N GLY A 126 17.58 9.38 -16.61
CA GLY A 126 16.12 9.50 -16.58
C GLY A 126 15.37 8.47 -15.77
N THR A 127 15.99 7.39 -15.31
CA THR A 127 15.27 6.31 -14.61
C THR A 127 14.88 6.70 -13.18
N GLY A 128 15.75 7.38 -12.43
CA GLY A 128 15.46 7.83 -11.05
C GLY A 128 14.45 8.97 -10.96
N ALA A 129 14.38 9.83 -12.00
CA ALA A 129 13.47 10.99 -11.98
C ALA A 129 11.98 10.61 -12.02
N GLY A 130 11.63 9.45 -12.57
CA GLY A 130 10.23 8.97 -12.63
C GLY A 130 9.66 8.64 -11.26
N LEU A 131 10.40 7.89 -10.47
CA LEU A 131 10.00 7.53 -9.09
C LEU A 131 10.06 8.73 -8.15
N LEU A 132 11.06 9.60 -8.29
CA LEU A 132 11.16 10.82 -7.49
C LEU A 132 10.00 11.77 -7.73
N ALA A 133 9.54 11.94 -8.99
CA ALA A 133 8.38 12.77 -9.31
C ALA A 133 7.06 12.23 -8.72
N ILE A 134 6.99 10.92 -8.47
CA ILE A 134 5.84 10.25 -7.85
C ILE A 134 5.97 10.28 -6.31
N SER A 135 7.19 10.33 -5.76
CA SER A 135 7.47 10.12 -4.34
C SER A 135 6.96 11.23 -3.42
N GLU A 136 6.78 12.46 -3.89
CA GLU A 136 6.32 13.58 -3.05
C GLU A 136 4.89 13.37 -2.48
N GLU A 137 4.07 12.51 -3.11
CA GLU A 137 2.69 12.26 -2.68
C GLU A 137 2.31 10.75 -2.69
N ALA A 138 3.25 9.84 -2.95
CA ALA A 138 3.01 8.41 -3.07
C ALA A 138 3.86 7.61 -2.08
N ASN A 139 3.31 6.50 -1.59
CA ASN A 139 4.12 5.51 -0.88
C ASN A 139 5.04 4.83 -1.89
N THR A 140 6.34 5.07 -1.78
CA THR A 140 7.37 4.50 -2.66
C THR A 140 8.29 3.57 -1.88
N LEU A 141 8.63 2.43 -2.47
CA LEU A 141 9.56 1.46 -1.91
C LEU A 141 10.56 1.03 -2.99
N PHE A 142 11.82 1.44 -2.84
CA PHE A 142 12.92 1.02 -3.70
C PHE A 142 13.29 -0.43 -3.45
N TRP A 143 13.73 -1.17 -4.47
CA TRP A 143 14.06 -2.58 -4.36
C TRP A 143 15.12 -2.88 -3.31
N GLU A 144 16.12 -2.02 -3.17
CA GLU A 144 17.18 -2.14 -2.15
C GLU A 144 16.65 -2.22 -0.71
N ASN A 145 15.47 -1.61 -0.48
CA ASN A 145 14.79 -1.56 0.81
C ASN A 145 13.77 -2.68 1.00
N VAL A 146 13.53 -3.53 0.01
CA VAL A 146 12.61 -4.67 0.12
C VAL A 146 13.28 -5.82 0.86
N ARG A 147 12.65 -6.32 1.92
CA ARG A 147 13.13 -7.48 2.70
C ARG A 147 12.13 -8.65 2.69
N TYR A 148 10.87 -8.36 2.59
CA TYR A 148 9.83 -9.40 2.60
C TYR A 148 8.83 -9.13 1.48
N VAL A 149 8.54 -10.18 0.71
CA VAL A 149 7.51 -10.18 -0.32
C VAL A 149 6.54 -11.32 -0.01
N THR A 150 5.25 -11.01 0.12
CA THR A 150 4.21 -12.02 0.31
C THR A 150 3.25 -11.96 -0.87
N ILE A 151 3.18 -13.06 -1.63
CA ILE A 151 2.32 -13.18 -2.80
C ILE A 151 1.06 -13.95 -2.39
N HIS A 152 -0.08 -13.27 -2.40
CA HIS A 152 -1.40 -13.86 -2.13
C HIS A 152 -2.08 -14.19 -3.46
N THR A 153 -2.02 -15.46 -3.87
CA THR A 153 -2.51 -15.91 -5.17
C THR A 153 -4.04 -15.86 -5.30
N ARG A 154 -4.77 -16.12 -4.22
CA ARG A 154 -6.25 -16.12 -4.21
C ARG A 154 -6.84 -14.72 -4.44
N VAL A 155 -6.27 -13.71 -3.80
CA VAL A 155 -6.77 -12.32 -3.86
C VAL A 155 -6.00 -11.46 -4.86
N LYS A 156 -5.04 -12.04 -5.60
CA LYS A 156 -4.19 -11.35 -6.58
C LYS A 156 -3.52 -10.11 -5.96
N MET A 157 -3.01 -10.25 -4.74
CA MET A 157 -2.38 -9.18 -3.98
C MET A 157 -0.94 -9.54 -3.65
N ILE A 158 -0.04 -8.57 -3.74
CA ILE A 158 1.37 -8.75 -3.39
C ILE A 158 1.72 -7.69 -2.36
N VAL A 159 2.23 -8.12 -1.22
CA VAL A 159 2.63 -7.23 -0.13
C VAL A 159 4.14 -7.18 -0.05
N LEU A 160 4.69 -5.98 -0.23
CA LEU A 160 6.12 -5.72 -0.08
C LEU A 160 6.36 -4.98 1.23
N ARG A 161 7.41 -5.38 1.95
CA ARG A 161 7.77 -4.80 3.26
C ARG A 161 9.26 -4.47 3.31
N SER A 162 9.55 -3.31 3.89
CA SER A 162 10.87 -2.91 4.33
C SER A 162 11.20 -3.52 5.71
N PRO A 163 12.46 -3.64 6.12
CA PRO A 163 12.85 -3.99 7.49
C PRO A 163 12.47 -2.89 8.49
N TYR A 164 12.40 -1.65 8.03
CA TYR A 164 11.92 -0.53 8.83
C TYR A 164 10.39 -0.55 8.86
N LEU A 165 9.78 -0.11 9.97
CA LEU A 165 8.32 -0.04 10.20
C LEU A 165 7.56 0.90 9.23
N ILE A 166 8.12 1.16 8.05
CA ILE A 166 7.46 1.91 6.98
C ILE A 166 6.29 1.08 6.47
N SER A 167 5.17 1.73 6.23
CA SER A 167 3.92 1.13 5.76
C SER A 167 4.15 0.12 4.63
N PRO A 168 3.67 -1.11 4.75
CA PRO A 168 3.80 -2.09 3.69
C PRO A 168 3.09 -1.60 2.43
N ILE A 169 3.69 -1.80 1.26
CA ILE A 169 3.01 -1.54 -0.01
C ILE A 169 2.27 -2.81 -0.42
N ALA A 170 0.95 -2.71 -0.50
CA ALA A 170 0.11 -3.78 -1.01
C ALA A 170 -0.32 -3.46 -2.45
N LEU A 171 0.18 -4.24 -3.40
CA LEU A 171 -0.16 -4.15 -4.82
C LEU A 171 -1.40 -5.01 -5.09
N TYR A 172 -2.49 -4.39 -5.48
CA TYR A 172 -3.71 -5.07 -5.91
C TYR A 172 -3.69 -5.23 -7.42
N CYS A 173 -3.46 -6.45 -7.86
CA CYS A 173 -3.35 -6.79 -9.29
C CYS A 173 -4.69 -7.23 -9.87
N THR A 174 -4.86 -7.07 -11.18
CA THR A 174 -5.92 -7.72 -11.95
C THR A 174 -5.50 -9.15 -12.28
N GLU A 175 -6.43 -9.99 -12.73
CA GLU A 175 -6.08 -11.35 -13.19
C GLU A 175 -5.09 -11.32 -14.36
N LYS A 176 -5.18 -10.30 -15.20
CA LYS A 176 -4.35 -10.17 -16.41
C LYS A 176 -2.91 -9.74 -16.08
N ASN A 177 -2.74 -8.78 -15.16
CA ASN A 177 -1.40 -8.24 -14.88
C ASN A 177 -0.67 -8.97 -13.74
N PHE A 178 -1.38 -9.74 -12.91
CA PHE A 178 -0.79 -10.47 -11.78
C PHE A 178 0.44 -11.32 -12.14
N PRO A 179 0.40 -12.18 -13.20
CA PRO A 179 1.57 -12.98 -13.55
C PRO A 179 2.77 -12.12 -13.97
N VAL A 180 2.53 -11.03 -14.72
CA VAL A 180 3.58 -10.10 -15.16
C VAL A 180 4.21 -9.37 -13.96
N VAL A 181 3.38 -8.90 -13.02
CA VAL A 181 3.85 -8.24 -11.80
C VAL A 181 4.67 -9.19 -10.93
N VAL A 182 4.23 -10.46 -10.79
CA VAL A 182 5.00 -11.49 -10.06
C VAL A 182 6.36 -11.74 -10.71
N GLU A 183 6.42 -11.81 -12.05
CA GLU A 183 7.67 -11.98 -12.79
C GLU A 183 8.61 -10.79 -12.58
N MET A 184 8.10 -9.55 -12.68
CA MET A 184 8.89 -8.35 -12.42
C MET A 184 9.43 -8.33 -10.99
N ILE A 185 8.62 -8.68 -10.00
CA ILE A 185 9.07 -8.75 -8.60
C ILE A 185 10.18 -9.78 -8.44
N ARG A 186 10.05 -10.97 -9.03
CA ARG A 186 11.10 -12.00 -8.96
C ARG A 186 12.39 -11.57 -9.65
N LYS A 187 12.28 -10.77 -10.71
CA LYS A 187 13.43 -10.25 -11.47
C LYS A 187 14.17 -9.14 -10.71
N TYR A 188 13.44 -8.22 -10.07
CA TYR A 188 14.02 -7.00 -9.50
C TYR A 188 14.19 -7.05 -7.98
N ALA A 189 13.46 -7.92 -7.27
CA ALA A 189 13.64 -8.06 -5.83
C ALA A 189 15.06 -8.50 -5.50
N PRO A 190 15.69 -7.91 -4.48
CA PRO A 190 17.04 -8.27 -4.10
C PRO A 190 17.12 -9.74 -3.65
N VAL A 191 18.25 -10.39 -3.90
CA VAL A 191 18.48 -11.80 -3.53
C VAL A 191 18.27 -12.04 -2.02
N SER A 192 18.47 -11.01 -1.21
CA SER A 192 18.25 -11.04 0.24
C SER A 192 16.76 -11.00 0.64
N ALA A 193 15.85 -10.69 -0.28
CA ALA A 193 14.43 -10.62 0.02
C ALA A 193 13.82 -12.02 0.17
N LYS A 194 13.05 -12.21 1.25
CA LYS A 194 12.32 -13.45 1.48
C LYS A 194 10.97 -13.40 0.74
N ILE A 195 10.79 -14.24 -0.27
CA ILE A 195 9.57 -14.33 -1.05
C ILE A 195 8.76 -15.52 -0.55
N ALA A 196 7.55 -15.26 -0.05
CA ALA A 196 6.60 -16.28 0.38
C ALA A 196 5.33 -16.24 -0.49
N THR A 197 4.82 -17.40 -0.91
CA THR A 197 3.55 -17.53 -1.65
C THR A 197 2.50 -18.17 -0.73
N LYS A 198 1.31 -17.56 -0.67
CA LYS A 198 0.16 -18.00 0.13
C LYS A 198 -1.11 -18.14 -0.70
#